data_85710fe6a5ee228353632aa0b88205f7
#
_entry.id   85710fe6a5ee228353632aa0b88205f7
#
_cell.length_a   1.000
_cell.length_b   1.000
_cell.length_c   1.000
_cell.angle_alpha   90.00
_cell.angle_beta   90.00
_cell.angle_gamma   90.00
#
_symmetry.space_group_name_H-M   'P 1'
#
loop_
_entity.id
_entity.type
_entity.pdbx_description
1 polymer ?
#
loop_
_entity_poly.entity_id
_entity_poly.type
_entity_poly.pdbx_seq_one_letter_code
_entity_poly.pdbx_strand_id
1 'polypeptide(L)'
;MFSPARAWRQFPQRYRLEAEKCTGCGKVLYPPRIVCPDCKGREFETMTLPREGKIVTFTIVRVPPSGFTDQTPLPIAVVELMEGVRVMVQVGDVADPTSIAVGDRVRLEFRRISSDGEAGVIFYGHKAVPA
;
A
#
# COMPACT_ATOMS: atom_id res chain seq x y z
N MET A 1 14.57 5.47 1.36
CA MET A 1 14.65 6.84 0.82
C MET A 1 13.82 6.96 -0.45
N PHE A 2 13.07 8.02 -0.58
CA PHE A 2 12.24 8.26 -1.76
C PHE A 2 13.03 9.03 -2.81
N SER A 3 12.98 8.56 -4.06
CA SER A 3 13.50 9.29 -5.20
C SER A 3 12.37 10.10 -5.82
N PRO A 4 12.49 11.42 -5.98
CA PRO A 4 11.44 12.23 -6.62
C PRO A 4 11.11 11.75 -8.04
N ALA A 5 12.10 11.37 -8.82
CA ALA A 5 11.87 10.86 -10.17
C ALA A 5 11.09 9.55 -10.18
N ARG A 6 11.41 8.63 -9.26
CA ARG A 6 10.70 7.37 -9.12
C ARG A 6 9.29 7.57 -8.64
N ALA A 7 9.09 8.46 -7.66
CA ALA A 7 7.75 8.80 -7.19
C ALA A 7 6.89 9.32 -8.33
N TRP A 8 7.39 10.26 -9.12
CA TRP A 8 6.69 10.81 -10.27
C TRP A 8 6.26 9.74 -11.27
N ARG A 9 7.15 8.81 -11.60
CA ARG A 9 6.84 7.72 -12.55
C ARG A 9 5.79 6.75 -12.03
N GLN A 10 5.71 6.57 -10.71
CA GLN A 10 4.84 5.58 -10.08
C GLN A 10 3.54 6.16 -9.52
N PHE A 11 3.33 7.46 -9.59
CA PHE A 11 2.12 8.10 -9.09
C PHE A 11 0.82 7.47 -9.63
N PRO A 12 0.64 7.30 -10.94
CA PRO A 12 -0.63 6.81 -11.44
C PRO A 12 -0.99 5.43 -10.89
N GLN A 13 -0.03 4.49 -10.88
CA GLN A 13 -0.30 3.14 -10.40
C GLN A 13 -0.57 3.08 -8.91
N ARG A 14 0.13 3.91 -8.11
CA ARG A 14 -0.05 3.93 -6.66
C ARG A 14 -1.35 4.63 -6.26
N TYR A 15 -1.67 5.74 -6.89
CA TYR A 15 -2.84 6.54 -6.54
C TYR A 15 -4.15 5.87 -6.96
N ARG A 16 -4.13 5.13 -8.06
CA ARG A 16 -5.31 4.43 -8.57
C ARG A 16 -5.38 2.97 -8.17
N LEU A 17 -4.41 2.46 -7.40
CA LEU A 17 -4.29 1.04 -7.08
C LEU A 17 -4.30 0.19 -8.36
N GLU A 18 -3.52 0.58 -9.34
CA GLU A 18 -3.42 -0.15 -10.59
C GLU A 18 -2.51 -1.36 -10.43
N ALA A 19 -3.04 -2.54 -10.73
CA ALA A 19 -2.32 -3.79 -10.75
C ALA A 19 -2.25 -4.32 -12.17
N GLU A 20 -1.36 -5.27 -12.40
CA GLU A 20 -1.22 -5.95 -13.68
C GLU A 20 -1.66 -7.41 -13.53
N LYS A 21 -2.55 -7.82 -14.41
CA LYS A 21 -3.00 -9.21 -14.49
C LYS A 21 -2.30 -9.90 -15.64
N CYS A 22 -1.60 -10.99 -15.36
CA CYS A 22 -0.93 -11.76 -16.40
C CYS A 22 -1.96 -12.41 -17.32
N THR A 23 -1.85 -12.21 -18.62
CA THR A 23 -2.78 -12.79 -19.59
C THR A 23 -2.55 -14.28 -19.80
N GLY A 24 -1.36 -14.79 -19.43
CA GLY A 24 -1.04 -16.22 -19.57
C GLY A 24 -1.60 -17.08 -18.46
N CYS A 25 -1.37 -16.71 -17.20
CA CYS A 25 -1.79 -17.51 -16.04
C CYS A 25 -2.87 -16.85 -15.16
N GLY A 26 -3.21 -15.60 -15.43
CA GLY A 26 -4.23 -14.90 -14.67
C GLY A 26 -3.78 -14.34 -13.31
N LYS A 27 -2.50 -14.42 -12.99
CA LYS A 27 -1.98 -13.90 -11.72
C LYS A 27 -2.03 -12.37 -11.70
N VAL A 28 -2.51 -11.83 -10.60
CA VAL A 28 -2.56 -10.38 -10.36
C VAL A 28 -1.33 -9.97 -9.58
N LEU A 29 -0.61 -8.97 -10.09
CA LEU A 29 0.62 -8.46 -9.50
C LEU A 29 0.46 -7.01 -9.08
N TYR A 30 0.74 -6.72 -7.82
CA TYR A 30 0.81 -5.38 -7.28
C TYR A 30 1.98 -5.29 -6.28
N PRO A 31 2.94 -4.40 -6.48
CA PRO A 31 3.11 -3.51 -7.63
C PRO A 31 3.35 -4.25 -8.95
N PRO A 32 3.08 -3.60 -10.10
CA PRO A 32 3.26 -4.22 -11.40
C PRO A 32 4.69 -4.70 -11.66
N ARG A 33 4.83 -5.78 -12.39
CA ARG A 33 6.12 -6.36 -12.75
C ARG A 33 6.24 -6.52 -14.26
N ILE A 34 7.48 -6.61 -14.74
CA ILE A 34 7.76 -6.77 -16.18
C ILE A 34 7.57 -8.23 -16.60
N VAL A 35 7.87 -9.18 -15.71
CA VAL A 35 7.80 -10.61 -15.97
C VAL A 35 6.97 -11.27 -14.87
N CYS A 36 6.06 -12.13 -15.26
CA CYS A 36 5.26 -12.92 -14.30
C CYS A 36 6.18 -13.93 -13.59
N PRO A 37 6.18 -13.98 -12.25
CA PRO A 37 7.03 -14.93 -11.52
C PRO A 37 6.58 -16.38 -11.65
N ASP A 38 5.33 -16.65 -12.03
CA ASP A 38 4.79 -18.00 -12.13
C ASP A 38 4.97 -18.59 -13.53
N CYS A 39 4.49 -17.92 -14.57
CA CYS A 39 4.55 -18.43 -15.94
C CYS A 39 5.62 -17.77 -16.80
N LYS A 40 6.33 -16.77 -16.25
CA LYS A 40 7.37 -15.99 -16.94
C LYS A 40 6.86 -15.24 -18.17
N GLY A 41 5.56 -15.04 -18.28
CA GLY A 41 4.95 -14.24 -19.34
C GLY A 41 5.27 -12.75 -19.17
N ARG A 42 5.14 -12.00 -20.26
CA ARG A 42 5.44 -10.56 -20.30
C ARG A 42 4.26 -9.72 -20.76
N GLU A 43 3.14 -10.36 -21.01
CA GLU A 43 1.92 -9.65 -21.41
C GLU A 43 0.96 -9.54 -20.24
N PHE A 44 0.50 -8.33 -19.97
CA PHE A 44 -0.35 -8.02 -18.83
C PHE A 44 -1.50 -7.11 -19.23
N GLU A 45 -2.58 -7.21 -18.48
CA GLU A 45 -3.70 -6.27 -18.54
C GLU A 45 -3.73 -5.43 -17.27
N THR A 46 -3.90 -4.12 -17.40
CA THR A 46 -4.04 -3.24 -16.25
C THR A 46 -5.42 -3.41 -15.64
N MET A 47 -5.47 -3.54 -14.32
CA MET A 47 -6.72 -3.59 -13.57
C MET A 47 -6.64 -2.72 -12.33
N THR A 48 -7.78 -2.23 -11.87
CA THR A 48 -7.88 -1.47 -10.64
C THR A 48 -8.25 -2.40 -9.50
N LEU A 49 -7.48 -2.37 -8.40
CA LEU A 49 -7.76 -3.17 -7.23
C LEU A 49 -8.94 -2.59 -6.44
N PRO A 50 -9.70 -3.43 -5.72
CA PRO A 50 -10.70 -2.95 -4.78
C PRO A 50 -10.04 -2.18 -3.63
N ARG A 51 -10.78 -1.28 -3.01
CA ARG A 51 -10.28 -0.45 -1.90
C ARG A 51 -10.64 -1.00 -0.53
N GLU A 52 -11.36 -2.08 -0.47
CA GLU A 52 -11.73 -2.73 0.78
C GLU A 52 -11.01 -4.05 0.92
N GLY A 53 -10.64 -4.39 2.15
CA GLY A 53 -9.95 -5.63 2.43
C GLY A 53 -9.95 -5.97 3.90
N LYS A 54 -9.16 -6.99 4.25
CA LYS A 54 -9.01 -7.47 5.62
C LYS A 54 -7.54 -7.44 6.03
N ILE A 55 -7.30 -7.15 7.29
CA ILE A 55 -5.96 -7.22 7.86
C ILE A 55 -5.54 -8.68 7.98
N VAL A 56 -4.44 -9.02 7.31
CA VAL A 56 -3.84 -10.35 7.40
C VAL A 56 -2.85 -10.43 8.56
N THR A 57 -2.06 -9.39 8.72
CA THR A 57 -1.12 -9.24 9.84
C THR A 57 -0.85 -7.76 10.06
N PHE A 58 -0.34 -7.43 11.23
CA PHE A 58 0.01 -6.05 11.55
C PHE A 58 1.14 -5.99 12.56
N THR A 59 1.75 -4.82 12.66
CA THR A 59 2.72 -4.52 13.72
C THR A 59 2.59 -3.05 14.08
N ILE A 60 3.10 -2.69 15.26
CA ILE A 60 3.14 -1.31 15.72
C ILE A 60 4.59 -0.91 15.86
N VAL A 61 5.01 0.04 15.03
CA VAL A 61 6.38 0.55 15.03
C VAL A 61 6.48 1.63 16.11
N ARG A 62 7.34 1.41 17.08
CA ARG A 62 7.53 2.33 18.22
C ARG A 62 8.79 3.18 18.07
N VAL A 63 9.76 2.70 17.31
CA VAL A 63 10.95 3.47 16.93
C VAL A 63 10.78 3.90 15.47
N PRO A 64 10.50 5.18 15.20
CA PRO A 64 10.12 5.61 13.86
C PRO A 64 11.31 5.61 12.90
N PRO A 65 11.07 5.26 11.63
CA PRO A 65 12.07 5.53 10.60
C PRO A 65 12.15 7.02 10.29
N SER A 66 13.20 7.41 9.58
CA SER A 66 13.37 8.79 9.14
C SER A 66 12.16 9.26 8.34
N GLY A 67 11.66 10.43 8.67
CA GLY A 67 10.46 11.01 8.03
C GLY A 67 9.14 10.68 8.72
N PHE A 68 9.15 9.82 9.75
CA PHE A 68 7.93 9.41 10.46
C PHE A 68 8.02 9.64 11.98
N THR A 69 8.90 10.53 12.41
CA THR A 69 9.16 10.77 13.84
C THR A 69 7.96 11.33 14.59
N ASP A 70 7.05 12.02 13.91
CA ASP A 70 5.83 12.58 14.46
C ASP A 70 4.64 11.61 14.39
N GLN A 71 4.82 10.42 13.83
CA GLN A 71 3.74 9.46 13.60
C GLN A 71 3.83 8.22 14.48
N THR A 72 4.55 8.29 15.59
CA THR A 72 4.66 7.15 16.51
C THR A 72 3.60 7.20 17.62
N PRO A 73 3.06 6.05 18.05
CA PRO A 73 3.26 4.72 17.47
C PRO A 73 2.67 4.61 16.08
N LEU A 74 3.41 3.95 15.17
CA LEU A 74 3.00 3.84 13.76
C LEU A 74 2.51 2.42 13.48
N PRO A 75 1.21 2.19 13.35
CA PRO A 75 0.69 0.89 12.99
C PRO A 75 0.82 0.65 11.50
N ILE A 76 1.35 -0.51 11.14
CA ILE A 76 1.51 -0.96 9.76
C ILE A 76 0.83 -2.31 9.61
N ALA A 77 0.05 -2.49 8.58
CA ALA A 77 -0.68 -3.72 8.34
C ALA A 77 -0.46 -4.24 6.92
N VAL A 78 -0.55 -5.54 6.77
CA VAL A 78 -0.68 -6.18 5.46
C VAL A 78 -2.16 -6.46 5.26
N VAL A 79 -2.73 -5.90 4.20
CA VAL A 79 -4.15 -5.98 3.89
C VAL A 79 -4.32 -6.81 2.63
N GLU A 80 -5.22 -7.79 2.66
CA GLU A 80 -5.60 -8.56 1.50
C GLU A 80 -6.82 -7.91 0.84
N LEU A 81 -6.62 -7.37 -0.36
CA LEU A 81 -7.67 -6.66 -1.12
C LEU A 81 -8.51 -7.62 -1.95
N MET A 82 -7.88 -8.67 -2.47
CA MET A 82 -8.53 -9.75 -3.20
C MET A 82 -7.67 -10.99 -3.06
N GLU A 83 -8.18 -12.14 -3.44
CA GLU A 83 -7.45 -13.40 -3.29
C GLU A 83 -6.06 -13.33 -3.93
N GLY A 84 -5.04 -13.57 -3.12
CA GLY A 84 -3.65 -13.55 -3.57
C GLY A 84 -3.03 -12.17 -3.73
N VAL A 85 -3.77 -11.08 -3.52
CA VAL A 85 -3.25 -9.72 -3.64
C VAL A 85 -3.21 -9.05 -2.28
N ARG A 86 -2.02 -8.81 -1.77
CA ARG A 86 -1.77 -8.21 -0.47
C ARG A 86 -0.94 -6.95 -0.62
N VAL A 87 -1.28 -5.92 0.15
CA VAL A 87 -0.53 -4.67 0.17
C VAL A 87 -0.15 -4.32 1.60
N MET A 88 1.02 -3.74 1.77
CA MET A 88 1.46 -3.23 3.07
C MET A 88 1.14 -1.74 3.13
N VAL A 89 0.37 -1.35 4.15
CA VAL A 89 -0.09 0.04 4.31
C VAL A 89 -0.01 0.45 5.76
N GLN A 90 0.04 1.77 5.98
CA GLN A 90 -0.14 2.34 7.31
C GLN A 90 -1.63 2.31 7.67
N VAL A 91 -1.92 2.15 8.95
CA VAL A 91 -3.29 2.24 9.45
C VAL A 91 -3.51 3.64 10.01
N GLY A 92 -4.55 4.32 9.52
CA GLY A 92 -4.91 5.65 9.96
C GLY A 92 -6.28 5.68 10.63
N ASP A 93 -6.63 6.84 11.18
CA ASP A 93 -7.94 7.12 11.79
C ASP A 93 -8.31 6.14 12.92
N VAL A 94 -7.31 5.64 13.64
CA VAL A 94 -7.49 4.75 14.79
C VAL A 94 -7.02 5.50 16.04
N ALA A 95 -7.92 5.68 17.01
CA ALA A 95 -7.61 6.39 18.25
C ALA A 95 -6.58 5.62 19.09
N ASP A 96 -6.69 4.29 19.12
CA ASP A 96 -5.78 3.43 19.85
C ASP A 96 -5.16 2.41 18.88
N PRO A 97 -3.86 2.54 18.54
CA PRO A 97 -3.21 1.59 17.65
C PRO A 97 -3.25 0.14 18.13
N THR A 98 -3.39 -0.09 19.43
CA THR A 98 -3.46 -1.44 19.99
C THR A 98 -4.81 -2.10 19.78
N SER A 99 -5.83 -1.38 19.32
CA SER A 99 -7.17 -1.92 19.06
C SER A 99 -7.26 -2.69 17.74
N ILE A 100 -6.23 -2.66 16.92
CA ILE A 100 -6.20 -3.35 15.63
C ILE A 100 -6.07 -4.86 15.85
N ALA A 101 -6.82 -5.64 15.08
CA ALA A 101 -6.78 -7.09 15.15
C ALA A 101 -6.72 -7.70 13.75
N VAL A 102 -6.15 -8.92 13.67
CA VAL A 102 -6.17 -9.71 12.44
C VAL A 102 -7.61 -10.06 12.08
N GLY A 103 -7.96 -9.87 10.82
CA GLY A 103 -9.31 -10.10 10.32
C GLY A 103 -10.19 -8.86 10.30
N ASP A 104 -9.72 -7.74 10.85
CA ASP A 104 -10.48 -6.48 10.81
C ASP A 104 -10.68 -6.04 9.36
N ARG A 105 -11.89 -5.57 9.07
CA ARG A 105 -12.20 -5.00 7.76
C ARG A 105 -11.73 -3.57 7.72
N VAL A 106 -11.07 -3.23 6.62
CA VAL A 106 -10.51 -1.89 6.41
C VAL A 106 -10.82 -1.41 5.01
N ARG A 107 -10.77 -0.10 4.85
CA ARG A 107 -10.92 0.58 3.58
C ARG A 107 -9.65 1.38 3.33
N LEU A 108 -9.17 1.40 2.10
CA LEU A 108 -8.03 2.22 1.73
C LEU A 108 -8.49 3.63 1.36
N GLU A 109 -7.93 4.62 2.03
CA GLU A 109 -8.19 6.03 1.78
C GLU A 109 -6.93 6.74 1.33
N PHE A 110 -7.08 7.68 0.41
CA PHE A 110 -5.95 8.49 -0.08
C PHE A 110 -5.57 9.51 1.00
N ARG A 111 -4.34 9.39 1.48
CA ARG A 111 -3.83 10.21 2.59
C ARG A 111 -2.39 10.64 2.32
N ARG A 112 -1.97 11.70 3.00
CA ARG A 112 -0.56 12.08 3.01
C ARG A 112 0.25 11.04 3.78
N ILE A 113 1.33 10.55 3.17
CA ILE A 113 2.22 9.56 3.79
C ILE A 113 3.39 10.28 4.49
N SER A 114 4.11 11.11 3.77
CA SER A 114 5.27 11.83 4.30
C SER A 114 5.62 13.01 3.42
N SER A 115 6.55 13.83 3.87
CA SER A 115 7.12 14.91 3.05
C SER A 115 8.63 14.95 3.25
N ASP A 116 9.34 15.44 2.24
CA ASP A 116 10.79 15.61 2.28
C ASP A 116 11.10 17.04 2.74
N GLY A 117 10.96 17.31 4.05
CA GLY A 117 11.10 18.61 4.64
C GLY A 117 9.91 19.53 4.38
N GLU A 118 10.05 20.80 4.78
CA GLU A 118 8.95 21.79 4.62
C GLU A 118 8.73 22.20 3.17
N ALA A 119 9.80 22.27 2.38
CA ALA A 119 9.74 22.72 0.99
C ALA A 119 9.91 21.57 -0.01
N GLY A 120 10.02 20.33 0.48
CA GLY A 120 10.24 19.17 -0.36
C GLY A 120 8.95 18.54 -0.89
N VAL A 121 9.13 17.45 -1.64
CA VAL A 121 8.03 16.70 -2.24
C VAL A 121 7.17 16.08 -1.16
N ILE A 122 5.85 16.20 -1.30
CA ILE A 122 4.88 15.54 -0.44
C ILE A 122 4.50 14.21 -1.08
N PHE A 123 4.63 13.13 -0.32
CA PHE A 123 4.26 11.79 -0.79
C PHE A 123 2.88 11.43 -0.28
N TYR A 124 2.00 11.11 -1.22
CA TYR A 124 0.65 10.64 -0.94
C TYR A 124 0.55 9.15 -1.24
N GLY A 125 -0.41 8.51 -0.65
CA GLY A 125 -0.68 7.10 -0.87
C GLY A 125 -1.95 6.68 -0.17
N HIS A 126 -2.16 5.38 -0.11
CA HIS A 126 -3.32 4.82 0.56
C HIS A 126 -2.96 4.38 1.98
N LYS A 127 -3.83 4.72 2.92
CA LYS A 127 -3.77 4.21 4.29
C LYS A 127 -5.04 3.39 4.55
N ALA A 128 -4.91 2.34 5.35
CA ALA A 128 -6.05 1.57 5.78
C ALA A 128 -6.77 2.31 6.92
N VAL A 129 -8.07 2.45 6.80
CA VAL A 129 -8.91 3.02 7.86
C VAL A 129 -10.00 2.01 8.21
N PRO A 130 -10.51 2.00 9.44
CA PRO A 130 -11.59 1.09 9.80
C PRO A 130 -12.80 1.28 8.89
N ALA A 131 -13.32 0.17 8.40
CA ALA A 131 -14.47 0.17 7.52
C ALA A 131 -15.78 0.22 8.32
#